data_c7f740f486302ed16344f9336997c369
#
_entry.id   c7f740f486302ed16344f9336997c369
#
_cell.length_a   1.000
_cell.length_b   1.000
_cell.length_c   1.000
_cell.angle_alpha   90.00
_cell.angle_beta   90.00
_cell.angle_gamma   90.00
#
_symmetry.space_group_name_H-M   'P 1'
#
loop_
_entity.id
_entity.type
_entity.pdbx_description
1 polymer ?
#
loop_
_entity_poly.entity_id
_entity_poly.type
_entity_poly.pdbx_seq_one_letter_code
_entity_poly.pdbx_strand_id
1 'polypeptide(L)'
;MVLGRPLYPSEPPDEQRALERDLCERVTLDGLTGSWSIFQRVRGHRHSVDDVLTAAYALEVAPRVTRHLDLGTGIGTVGMLVLWGMGAEASLTAIEAQAVSHRLLLANIAHNGLGARVEPLLGDLRELALDERFPLITGSPPYFPVSAGIVPQDSQKAHARFELRGDVSDYASAARRHLSPDGWFVFCFPTPQKARALTAVAGAGLAVVRLRDVVPREGLPPLFSLFACRHLQAGSACVKDAPLVVRDATGELTAAMQQVRRGFGFTR
;
A
#
# COMPACT_ATOMS: atom_id res chain seq x y z
N MET A 1 22.85 -0.53 31.31
CA MET A 1 23.02 0.58 30.34
C MET A 1 21.70 0.71 29.58
N VAL A 2 20.85 1.68 29.94
CA VAL A 2 19.48 1.86 29.44
C VAL A 2 19.61 2.52 28.09
N LEU A 3 19.23 1.81 27.01
CA LEU A 3 19.12 2.37 25.68
C LEU A 3 18.06 3.49 25.71
N GLY A 4 18.51 4.71 25.43
CA GLY A 4 17.70 5.91 25.46
C GLY A 4 16.44 5.76 24.58
N ARG A 5 15.28 6.01 25.17
CA ARG A 5 14.03 6.25 24.44
C ARG A 5 14.27 7.37 23.41
N PRO A 6 13.79 7.26 22.18
CA PRO A 6 13.74 8.42 21.29
C PRO A 6 12.98 9.52 22.02
N LEU A 7 13.56 10.72 22.03
CA LEU A 7 12.93 11.93 22.55
C LEU A 7 11.74 12.27 21.62
N TYR A 8 10.57 11.71 21.91
CA TYR A 8 9.33 12.28 21.41
C TYR A 8 9.19 13.65 22.08
N PRO A 9 8.80 14.71 21.35
CA PRO A 9 8.48 15.98 21.96
C PRO A 9 7.46 15.74 23.08
N SER A 10 7.61 16.43 24.19
CA SER A 10 6.77 16.29 25.40
C SER A 10 5.29 16.58 25.12
N GLU A 11 5.00 17.27 24.03
CA GLU A 11 3.63 17.56 23.55
C GLU A 11 3.49 17.15 22.07
N PRO A 12 2.32 16.58 21.67
CA PRO A 12 2.05 16.28 20.28
C PRO A 12 1.98 17.56 19.43
N PRO A 13 2.37 17.53 18.15
CA PRO A 13 2.25 18.68 17.24
C PRO A 13 0.81 19.24 17.22
N ASP A 14 0.68 20.53 16.95
CA ASP A 14 -0.65 21.18 16.84
C ASP A 14 -1.55 20.53 15.79
N GLU A 15 -0.96 20.08 14.69
CA GLU A 15 -1.62 19.34 13.61
C GLU A 15 -2.23 18.03 14.14
N GLN A 16 -1.50 17.29 14.97
CA GLN A 16 -1.97 16.06 15.60
C GLN A 16 -3.14 16.32 16.51
N ARG A 17 -3.06 17.36 17.37
CA ARG A 17 -4.15 17.76 18.28
C ARG A 17 -5.39 18.21 17.50
N ALA A 18 -5.21 18.93 16.40
CA ALA A 18 -6.30 19.34 15.53
C ALA A 18 -7.00 18.13 14.89
N LEU A 19 -6.22 17.17 14.41
CA LEU A 19 -6.73 15.94 13.80
C LEU A 19 -7.45 15.05 14.82
N GLU A 20 -6.94 14.94 16.06
CA GLU A 20 -7.58 14.22 17.16
C GLU A 20 -8.94 14.82 17.55
N ARG A 21 -9.04 16.16 17.58
CA ARG A 21 -10.33 16.85 17.81
C ARG A 21 -11.33 16.59 16.69
N ASP A 22 -10.89 16.66 15.46
CA ASP A 22 -11.73 16.45 14.28
C ASP A 22 -12.26 15.01 14.21
N LEU A 23 -11.39 14.03 14.48
CA LEU A 23 -11.75 12.61 14.45
C LEU A 23 -12.39 12.11 15.74
N CYS A 24 -12.41 12.91 16.81
CA CYS A 24 -12.83 12.51 18.17
C CYS A 24 -12.10 11.23 18.64
N GLU A 25 -10.84 11.04 18.24
CA GLU A 25 -10.05 9.85 18.54
C GLU A 25 -8.56 10.18 18.61
N ARG A 26 -7.82 9.40 19.39
CA ARG A 26 -6.35 9.52 19.46
C ARG A 26 -5.68 9.08 18.16
N VAL A 27 -4.68 9.87 17.77
CA VAL A 27 -3.84 9.66 16.60
C VAL A 27 -2.39 9.56 17.04
N THR A 28 -1.58 8.74 16.35
CA THR A 28 -0.12 8.73 16.48
C THR A 28 0.51 9.32 15.24
N LEU A 29 1.70 9.87 15.39
CA LEU A 29 2.58 10.25 14.28
C LEU A 29 3.75 9.27 14.27
N ASP A 30 3.84 8.46 13.23
CA ASP A 30 4.83 7.39 13.10
C ASP A 30 5.73 7.65 11.88
N GLY A 31 6.98 7.17 11.90
CA GLY A 31 7.88 7.27 10.75
C GLY A 31 7.40 6.40 9.59
N LEU A 32 7.30 6.99 8.39
CA LEU A 32 6.96 6.31 7.14
C LEU A 32 8.19 6.02 6.28
N THR A 33 9.09 6.99 6.19
CA THR A 33 10.40 6.89 5.51
C THR A 33 11.49 7.53 6.38
N GLY A 34 12.70 7.69 5.85
CA GLY A 34 13.79 8.38 6.56
C GLY A 34 13.48 9.84 6.91
N SER A 35 12.51 10.51 6.23
CA SER A 35 12.14 11.89 6.50
C SER A 35 10.64 12.18 6.52
N TRP A 36 9.79 11.25 6.04
CA TRP A 36 8.34 11.43 6.08
C TRP A 36 7.72 10.66 7.24
N SER A 37 6.65 11.23 7.79
CA SER A 37 5.88 10.65 8.88
C SER A 37 4.41 10.50 8.48
N ILE A 38 3.68 9.68 9.22
CA ILE A 38 2.29 9.36 8.90
C ILE A 38 1.41 9.40 10.15
N PHE A 39 0.32 10.16 10.09
CA PHE A 39 -0.72 10.13 11.11
C PHE A 39 -1.59 8.89 10.95
N GLN A 40 -1.83 8.20 12.05
CA GLN A 40 -2.64 6.99 12.09
C GLN A 40 -3.51 6.98 13.35
N ARG A 41 -4.76 6.53 13.22
CA ARG A 41 -5.64 6.31 14.38
C ARG A 41 -5.07 5.18 15.24
N VAL A 42 -5.09 5.37 16.57
CA VAL A 42 -4.62 4.37 17.52
C VAL A 42 -5.42 3.06 17.40
N ARG A 43 -6.75 3.17 17.20
CA ARG A 43 -7.65 2.03 17.05
C ARG A 43 -8.04 1.73 15.61
N GLY A 44 -7.57 2.54 14.64
CA GLY A 44 -7.86 2.38 13.21
C GLY A 44 -7.06 1.27 12.52
N HIS A 45 -7.19 1.21 11.20
CA HIS A 45 -6.28 0.44 10.35
C HIS A 45 -4.93 1.16 10.28
N ARG A 46 -3.85 0.43 10.53
CA ARG A 46 -2.50 0.99 10.58
C ARG A 46 -1.65 0.37 9.49
N HIS A 47 -0.65 1.12 9.01
CA HIS A 47 0.28 0.58 8.03
C HIS A 47 1.06 -0.62 8.58
N SER A 48 1.47 -1.48 7.70
CA SER A 48 2.15 -2.72 8.04
C SER A 48 3.20 -3.12 6.98
N VAL A 49 3.81 -4.28 7.16
CA VAL A 49 4.91 -4.75 6.30
C VAL A 49 4.48 -5.02 4.87
N ASP A 50 3.23 -5.38 4.65
CA ASP A 50 2.67 -5.61 3.31
C ASP A 50 2.62 -4.31 2.48
N ASP A 51 2.29 -3.16 3.08
CA ASP A 51 2.37 -1.86 2.41
C ASP A 51 3.79 -1.54 1.96
N VAL A 52 4.76 -1.70 2.88
CA VAL A 52 6.19 -1.43 2.59
C VAL A 52 6.70 -2.32 1.47
N LEU A 53 6.36 -3.61 1.51
CA LEU A 53 6.82 -4.57 0.51
C LEU A 53 6.09 -4.41 -0.83
N THR A 54 4.82 -4.00 -0.84
CA THR A 54 4.09 -3.65 -2.06
C THR A 54 4.74 -2.46 -2.75
N ALA A 55 5.05 -1.40 -2.00
CA ALA A 55 5.75 -0.23 -2.54
C ALA A 55 7.16 -0.57 -3.05
N ALA A 56 7.94 -1.35 -2.30
CA ALA A 56 9.27 -1.78 -2.73
C ALA A 56 9.22 -2.60 -4.02
N TYR A 57 8.24 -3.49 -4.13
CA TYR A 57 8.08 -4.31 -5.34
C TYR A 57 7.61 -3.50 -6.53
N ALA A 58 6.74 -2.51 -6.33
CA ALA A 58 6.32 -1.57 -7.36
C ALA A 58 7.52 -0.78 -7.92
N LEU A 59 8.40 -0.28 -7.06
CA LEU A 59 9.63 0.41 -7.46
C LEU A 59 10.64 -0.50 -8.17
N GLU A 60 10.70 -1.77 -7.79
CA GLU A 60 11.57 -2.76 -8.44
C GLU A 60 11.12 -3.04 -9.89
N VAL A 61 9.81 -3.21 -10.12
CA VAL A 61 9.28 -3.56 -11.46
C VAL A 61 9.12 -2.35 -12.37
N ALA A 62 8.95 -1.14 -11.81
CA ALA A 62 8.72 0.10 -12.55
C ALA A 62 9.68 1.24 -12.11
N PRO A 63 11.01 1.08 -12.22
CA PRO A 63 11.97 1.99 -11.58
C PRO A 63 12.10 3.38 -12.23
N ARG A 64 11.51 3.61 -13.39
CA ARG A 64 11.68 4.85 -14.18
C ARG A 64 10.39 5.62 -14.43
N VAL A 65 9.31 5.27 -13.74
CA VAL A 65 8.05 5.97 -13.91
C VAL A 65 7.99 7.21 -13.01
N THR A 66 7.24 8.22 -13.45
CA THR A 66 7.09 9.49 -12.71
C THR A 66 5.64 9.79 -12.35
N ARG A 67 4.70 8.93 -12.77
CA ARG A 67 3.27 9.10 -12.48
C ARG A 67 2.73 7.79 -11.91
N HIS A 68 2.01 7.90 -10.81
CA HIS A 68 1.51 6.77 -10.04
C HIS A 68 0.05 6.99 -9.65
N LEU A 69 -0.78 5.94 -9.77
CA LEU A 69 -2.12 5.87 -9.24
C LEU A 69 -2.16 4.83 -8.11
N ASP A 70 -2.66 5.20 -6.94
CA ASP A 70 -2.86 4.27 -5.83
C ASP A 70 -4.35 4.07 -5.56
N LEU A 71 -4.84 2.85 -5.77
CA LEU A 71 -6.23 2.45 -5.65
C LEU A 71 -6.54 2.03 -4.21
N GLY A 72 -7.54 2.66 -3.59
CA GLY A 72 -7.88 2.41 -2.19
C GLY A 72 -6.72 2.74 -1.26
N THR A 73 -6.14 3.91 -1.46
CA THR A 73 -4.87 4.35 -0.84
C THR A 73 -4.89 4.38 0.69
N GLY A 74 -6.07 4.32 1.30
CA GLY A 74 -6.23 4.42 2.75
C GLY A 74 -5.75 5.76 3.28
N ILE A 75 -4.77 5.71 4.17
CA ILE A 75 -4.12 6.90 4.74
C ILE A 75 -2.91 7.37 3.92
N GLY A 76 -2.68 6.76 2.74
CA GLY A 76 -1.62 7.11 1.81
C GLY A 76 -0.35 6.28 1.91
N THR A 77 -0.34 5.17 2.63
CA THR A 77 0.90 4.45 2.96
C THR A 77 1.65 3.96 1.73
N VAL A 78 1.03 3.13 0.89
CA VAL A 78 1.68 2.57 -0.32
C VAL A 78 2.01 3.69 -1.30
N GLY A 79 1.03 4.56 -1.58
CA GLY A 79 1.20 5.68 -2.52
C GLY A 79 2.36 6.60 -2.16
N MET A 80 2.47 7.01 -0.90
CA MET A 80 3.55 7.89 -0.44
C MET A 80 4.91 7.18 -0.43
N LEU A 81 4.98 5.90 -0.05
CA LEU A 81 6.23 5.12 -0.13
C LEU A 81 6.73 5.00 -1.58
N VAL A 82 5.84 4.72 -2.52
CA VAL A 82 6.18 4.70 -3.95
C VAL A 82 6.64 6.07 -4.42
N LEU A 83 5.89 7.13 -4.08
CA LEU A 83 6.24 8.51 -4.42
C LEU A 83 7.62 8.92 -3.87
N TRP A 84 7.97 8.47 -2.66
CA TRP A 84 9.31 8.65 -2.09
C TRP A 84 10.39 8.04 -2.98
N GLY A 85 10.23 6.79 -3.38
CA GLY A 85 11.20 6.06 -4.19
C GLY A 85 11.31 6.54 -5.64
N MET A 86 10.26 7.15 -6.18
CA MET A 86 10.25 7.72 -7.54
C MET A 86 11.01 9.04 -7.66
N GLY A 87 11.30 9.73 -6.55
CA GLY A 87 12.03 11.00 -6.53
C GLY A 87 11.15 12.27 -6.64
N ALA A 88 11.80 13.43 -6.73
CA ALA A 88 11.16 14.74 -6.53
C ALA A 88 10.14 15.11 -7.63
N GLU A 89 10.39 14.72 -8.87
CA GLU A 89 9.59 15.08 -10.05
C GLU A 89 8.33 14.20 -10.22
N ALA A 90 8.17 13.20 -9.37
CA ALA A 90 7.06 12.28 -9.48
C ALA A 90 5.79 12.81 -8.84
N SER A 91 4.64 12.35 -9.36
CA SER A 91 3.31 12.66 -8.86
C SER A 91 2.51 11.40 -8.54
N LEU A 92 1.56 11.55 -7.61
CA LEU A 92 0.64 10.52 -7.15
C LEU A 92 -0.79 11.02 -7.27
N THR A 93 -1.66 10.23 -7.91
CA THR A 93 -3.11 10.34 -7.76
C THR A 93 -3.56 9.23 -6.80
N ALA A 94 -4.26 9.58 -5.72
CA ALA A 94 -4.61 8.67 -4.63
C ALA A 94 -6.13 8.62 -4.43
N ILE A 95 -6.74 7.45 -4.68
CA ILE A 95 -8.19 7.26 -4.56
C ILE A 95 -8.51 6.58 -3.23
N GLU A 96 -9.42 7.17 -2.44
CA GLU A 96 -9.91 6.61 -1.18
C GLU A 96 -11.41 6.84 -1.03
N ALA A 97 -12.15 5.77 -0.71
CA ALA A 97 -13.61 5.83 -0.58
C ALA A 97 -14.11 6.18 0.82
N GLN A 98 -13.28 5.97 1.85
CA GLN A 98 -13.65 6.23 3.24
C GLN A 98 -13.27 7.65 3.67
N ALA A 99 -14.25 8.46 4.05
CA ALA A 99 -14.02 9.84 4.48
C ALA A 99 -12.98 9.94 5.63
N VAL A 100 -12.98 9.00 6.58
CA VAL A 100 -12.04 9.00 7.71
C VAL A 100 -10.59 8.73 7.24
N SER A 101 -10.39 7.80 6.33
CA SER A 101 -9.08 7.50 5.75
C SER A 101 -8.59 8.64 4.86
N HIS A 102 -9.48 9.19 4.02
CA HIS A 102 -9.19 10.35 3.19
C HIS A 102 -8.83 11.60 4.02
N ARG A 103 -9.50 11.81 5.16
CA ARG A 103 -9.15 12.91 6.08
C ARG A 103 -7.73 12.76 6.64
N LEU A 104 -7.33 11.54 7.00
CA LEU A 104 -5.95 11.23 7.40
C LEU A 104 -4.96 11.39 6.25
N LEU A 105 -5.32 10.97 5.03
CA LEU A 105 -4.52 11.18 3.83
C LEU A 105 -4.22 12.67 3.61
N LEU A 106 -5.22 13.53 3.69
CA LEU A 106 -5.04 14.99 3.56
C LEU A 106 -4.07 15.55 4.61
N ALA A 107 -4.19 15.10 5.85
CA ALA A 107 -3.29 15.49 6.93
C ALA A 107 -1.85 15.01 6.67
N ASN A 108 -1.68 13.79 6.17
CA ASN A 108 -0.37 13.20 5.83
C ASN A 108 0.31 13.93 4.66
N ILE A 109 -0.47 14.31 3.64
CA ILE A 109 0.01 15.12 2.51
C ILE A 109 0.50 16.48 3.00
N ALA A 110 -0.31 17.18 3.81
CA ALA A 110 0.03 18.50 4.34
C ALA A 110 1.27 18.45 5.24
N HIS A 111 1.31 17.51 6.18
CA HIS A 111 2.42 17.35 7.13
C HIS A 111 3.77 17.11 6.45
N ASN A 112 3.79 16.39 5.33
CA ASN A 112 5.02 16.11 4.58
C ASN A 112 5.28 17.09 3.44
N GLY A 113 4.47 18.15 3.28
CA GLY A 113 4.65 19.17 2.24
C GLY A 113 4.43 18.64 0.82
N LEU A 114 3.53 17.67 0.63
CA LEU A 114 3.34 16.95 -0.63
C LEU A 114 2.20 17.50 -1.50
N GLY A 115 1.58 18.62 -1.12
CA GLY A 115 0.37 19.13 -1.80
C GLY A 115 0.54 19.43 -3.29
N ALA A 116 1.76 19.74 -3.76
CA ALA A 116 2.06 19.97 -5.18
C ALA A 116 2.26 18.65 -5.97
N ARG A 117 2.38 17.50 -5.29
CA ARG A 117 2.76 16.21 -5.89
C ARG A 117 1.71 15.13 -5.71
N VAL A 118 0.74 15.31 -4.83
CA VAL A 118 -0.29 14.32 -4.51
C VAL A 118 -1.66 14.94 -4.76
N GLU A 119 -2.44 14.29 -5.61
CA GLU A 119 -3.84 14.56 -5.85
C GLU A 119 -4.71 13.54 -5.11
N PRO A 120 -5.30 13.89 -3.95
CA PRO A 120 -6.17 13.01 -3.20
C PRO A 120 -7.61 13.09 -3.71
N LEU A 121 -8.18 11.95 -4.10
CA LEU A 121 -9.55 11.86 -4.60
C LEU A 121 -10.41 11.06 -3.62
N LEU A 122 -11.46 11.68 -3.09
CA LEU A 122 -12.48 10.99 -2.31
C LEU A 122 -13.49 10.36 -3.26
N GLY A 123 -13.51 9.04 -3.36
CA GLY A 123 -14.43 8.33 -4.24
C GLY A 123 -14.19 6.84 -4.30
N ASP A 124 -15.14 6.13 -4.87
CA ASP A 124 -15.06 4.68 -5.05
C ASP A 124 -14.31 4.35 -6.34
N LEU A 125 -13.27 3.53 -6.25
CA LEU A 125 -12.46 3.10 -7.40
C LEU A 125 -13.26 2.37 -8.48
N ARG A 126 -14.44 1.83 -8.14
CA ARG A 126 -15.34 1.16 -9.09
C ARG A 126 -16.08 2.16 -10.00
N GLU A 127 -16.32 3.35 -9.49
CA GLU A 127 -17.15 4.39 -10.12
C GLU A 127 -16.30 5.52 -10.72
N LEU A 128 -15.17 5.84 -10.10
CA LEU A 128 -14.29 6.90 -10.59
C LEU A 128 -13.72 6.55 -11.97
N ALA A 129 -13.91 7.46 -12.90
CA ALA A 129 -13.31 7.43 -14.22
C ALA A 129 -12.33 8.61 -14.32
N LEU A 130 -11.04 8.30 -14.49
CA LEU A 130 -10.00 9.29 -14.76
C LEU A 130 -9.72 9.31 -16.26
N ASP A 131 -9.60 10.49 -16.84
CA ASP A 131 -9.26 10.63 -18.27
C ASP A 131 -7.83 10.19 -18.56
N GLU A 132 -6.99 10.17 -17.53
CA GLU A 132 -5.58 9.81 -17.62
C GLU A 132 -5.31 8.31 -17.46
N ARG A 133 -4.18 7.88 -18.04
CA ARG A 133 -3.60 6.56 -17.84
C ARG A 133 -2.26 6.66 -17.13
N PHE A 134 -1.98 5.65 -16.30
CA PHE A 134 -0.82 5.65 -15.42
C PHE A 134 0.17 4.53 -15.77
N PRO A 135 1.46 4.83 -15.81
CA PRO A 135 2.50 3.81 -16.05
C PRO A 135 2.69 2.89 -14.84
N LEU A 136 2.26 3.30 -13.65
CA LEU A 136 2.25 2.49 -12.45
C LEU A 136 0.94 2.68 -11.70
N ILE A 137 0.32 1.57 -11.33
CA ILE A 137 -0.85 1.52 -10.46
C ILE A 137 -0.52 0.57 -9.30
N THR A 138 -0.85 0.97 -8.09
CA THR A 138 -0.78 0.10 -6.91
C THR A 138 -2.15 -0.05 -6.25
N GLY A 139 -2.27 -1.02 -5.35
CA GLY A 139 -3.43 -1.21 -4.52
C GLY A 139 -3.19 -2.28 -3.46
N SER A 140 -3.96 -2.21 -2.38
CA SER A 140 -4.00 -3.23 -1.33
C SER A 140 -5.46 -3.65 -1.13
N PRO A 141 -6.00 -4.56 -1.97
CA PRO A 141 -7.39 -5.00 -1.86
C PRO A 141 -7.68 -5.60 -0.49
N PRO A 142 -8.90 -5.46 0.05
CA PRO A 142 -9.27 -6.12 1.29
C PRO A 142 -9.15 -7.64 1.14
N TYR A 143 -8.72 -8.31 2.24
CA TYR A 143 -8.34 -9.72 2.18
C TYR A 143 -9.49 -10.69 2.44
N PHE A 144 -10.53 -10.25 3.15
CA PHE A 144 -11.55 -11.16 3.68
C PHE A 144 -12.92 -10.91 3.08
N PRO A 145 -13.53 -11.94 2.46
CA PRO A 145 -14.96 -11.91 2.17
C PRO A 145 -15.76 -11.63 3.46
N VAL A 146 -16.89 -10.94 3.35
CA VAL A 146 -17.75 -10.61 4.51
C VAL A 146 -18.17 -11.87 5.28
N SER A 147 -18.30 -13.00 4.59
CA SER A 147 -18.64 -14.30 5.18
C SER A 147 -17.48 -15.00 5.92
N ALA A 148 -16.24 -14.47 5.82
CA ALA A 148 -15.06 -15.18 6.34
C ALA A 148 -14.79 -14.94 7.84
N GLY A 149 -15.58 -14.13 8.53
CA GLY A 149 -15.34 -13.86 9.95
C GLY A 149 -16.18 -12.73 10.52
N ILE A 150 -15.82 -12.30 11.73
CA ILE A 150 -16.49 -11.19 12.42
C ILE A 150 -15.95 -9.87 11.87
N VAL A 151 -16.83 -9.08 11.25
CA VAL A 151 -16.50 -7.74 10.77
C VAL A 151 -16.22 -6.83 11.97
N PRO A 152 -15.09 -6.12 12.03
CA PRO A 152 -14.79 -5.17 13.09
C PRO A 152 -15.87 -4.08 13.21
N GLN A 153 -16.16 -3.63 14.44
CA GLN A 153 -17.07 -2.52 14.66
C GLN A 153 -16.49 -1.18 14.17
N ASP A 154 -15.17 -1.02 14.20
CA ASP A 154 -14.51 0.15 13.63
C ASP A 154 -14.62 0.12 12.10
N SER A 155 -15.27 1.14 11.54
CA SER A 155 -15.58 1.19 10.10
C SER A 155 -14.31 1.24 9.24
N GLN A 156 -13.25 1.92 9.69
CA GLN A 156 -11.99 1.98 8.95
C GLN A 156 -11.34 0.60 8.84
N LYS A 157 -11.26 -0.14 9.96
CA LYS A 157 -10.75 -1.52 9.95
C LYS A 157 -11.64 -2.46 9.15
N ALA A 158 -12.96 -2.30 9.27
CA ALA A 158 -13.90 -3.13 8.55
C ALA A 158 -13.68 -3.03 7.03
N HIS A 159 -13.67 -1.82 6.48
CA HIS A 159 -13.47 -1.60 5.05
C HIS A 159 -12.05 -1.89 4.55
N ALA A 160 -11.03 -1.68 5.39
CA ALA A 160 -9.65 -2.00 5.02
C ALA A 160 -9.39 -3.52 4.95
N ARG A 161 -10.15 -4.33 5.68
CA ARG A 161 -9.91 -5.77 5.80
C ARG A 161 -10.94 -6.64 5.11
N PHE A 162 -12.20 -6.20 5.07
CA PHE A 162 -13.33 -6.96 4.53
C PHE A 162 -13.86 -6.31 3.24
N GLU A 163 -14.31 -7.14 2.33
CA GLU A 163 -14.82 -6.78 1.00
C GLU A 163 -16.20 -6.10 1.06
N LEU A 164 -16.29 -5.02 1.86
CA LEU A 164 -17.51 -4.23 2.01
C LEU A 164 -17.74 -3.25 0.84
N ARG A 165 -16.66 -2.84 0.16
CA ARG A 165 -16.67 -1.90 -0.97
C ARG A 165 -15.76 -2.37 -2.08
N GLY A 166 -16.03 -3.56 -2.60
CA GLY A 166 -15.23 -4.18 -3.65
C GLY A 166 -14.22 -5.20 -3.14
N ASP A 167 -13.75 -6.01 -4.05
CA ASP A 167 -12.80 -7.09 -3.85
C ASP A 167 -11.60 -6.96 -4.81
N VAL A 168 -10.74 -7.96 -4.84
CA VAL A 168 -9.57 -7.99 -5.73
C VAL A 168 -9.95 -7.90 -7.22
N SER A 169 -11.17 -8.33 -7.62
CA SER A 169 -11.64 -8.21 -9.02
C SER A 169 -11.97 -6.78 -9.38
N ASP A 170 -12.52 -6.01 -8.45
CA ASP A 170 -12.79 -4.58 -8.63
C ASP A 170 -11.50 -3.78 -8.78
N TYR A 171 -10.48 -4.09 -7.96
CA TYR A 171 -9.15 -3.47 -8.08
C TYR A 171 -8.49 -3.80 -9.42
N ALA A 172 -8.53 -5.06 -9.86
CA ALA A 172 -8.00 -5.47 -11.17
C ALA A 172 -8.72 -4.77 -12.32
N SER A 173 -10.06 -4.64 -12.23
CA SER A 173 -10.88 -3.95 -13.23
C SER A 173 -10.61 -2.45 -13.27
N ALA A 174 -10.48 -1.79 -12.11
CA ALA A 174 -10.10 -0.38 -12.02
C ALA A 174 -8.68 -0.17 -12.58
N ALA A 175 -7.73 -1.02 -12.20
CA ALA A 175 -6.38 -0.97 -12.75
C ALA A 175 -6.39 -1.11 -14.27
N ARG A 176 -7.14 -2.06 -14.83
CA ARG A 176 -7.25 -2.26 -16.28
C ARG A 176 -7.76 -1.01 -17.02
N ARG A 177 -8.69 -0.27 -16.43
CA ARG A 177 -9.25 0.95 -17.05
C ARG A 177 -8.21 2.07 -17.13
N HIS A 178 -7.35 2.21 -16.11
CA HIS A 178 -6.44 3.35 -15.96
C HIS A 178 -4.97 3.02 -16.28
N LEU A 179 -4.65 1.76 -16.60
CA LEU A 179 -3.29 1.34 -16.89
C LEU A 179 -2.85 1.80 -18.29
N SER A 180 -1.67 2.42 -18.38
CA SER A 180 -1.01 2.70 -19.67
C SER A 180 -0.72 1.40 -20.43
N PRO A 181 -0.58 1.41 -21.77
CA PRO A 181 -0.32 0.21 -22.55
C PRO A 181 0.86 -0.62 -22.03
N ASP A 182 1.95 0.04 -21.62
CA ASP A 182 3.14 -0.59 -21.06
C ASP A 182 3.26 -0.47 -19.54
N GLY A 183 2.14 -0.15 -18.88
CA GLY A 183 2.08 0.08 -17.45
C GLY A 183 2.16 -1.21 -16.61
N TRP A 184 2.37 -1.00 -15.30
CA TRP A 184 2.39 -2.03 -14.28
C TRP A 184 1.27 -1.81 -13.27
N PHE A 185 0.53 -2.87 -12.95
CA PHE A 185 -0.35 -2.93 -11.79
C PHE A 185 0.28 -3.85 -10.75
N VAL A 186 0.57 -3.30 -9.56
CA VAL A 186 1.22 -4.02 -8.46
C VAL A 186 0.33 -4.01 -7.22
N PHE A 187 0.12 -5.18 -6.64
CA PHE A 187 -0.70 -5.31 -5.44
C PHE A 187 -0.24 -6.48 -4.58
N CYS A 188 -0.63 -6.50 -3.31
CA CYS A 188 -0.44 -7.64 -2.42
C CYS A 188 -1.77 -8.35 -2.15
N PHE A 189 -1.70 -9.67 -1.92
CA PHE A 189 -2.87 -10.47 -1.55
C PHE A 189 -2.45 -11.71 -0.75
N PRO A 190 -3.29 -12.25 0.17
CA PRO A 190 -2.94 -13.41 0.97
C PRO A 190 -2.55 -14.62 0.12
N THR A 191 -1.41 -15.25 0.41
CA THR A 191 -0.94 -16.41 -0.33
C THR A 191 -1.95 -17.58 -0.36
N PRO A 192 -2.69 -17.89 0.73
CA PRO A 192 -3.74 -18.92 0.69
C PRO A 192 -4.86 -18.64 -0.31
N GLN A 193 -5.05 -17.36 -0.68
CA GLN A 193 -6.06 -16.92 -1.66
C GLN A 193 -5.46 -16.57 -3.04
N LYS A 194 -4.24 -16.98 -3.31
CA LYS A 194 -3.51 -16.70 -4.57
C LYS A 194 -4.31 -17.03 -5.82
N ALA A 195 -4.99 -18.18 -5.83
CA ALA A 195 -5.82 -18.60 -6.97
C ALA A 195 -6.93 -17.59 -7.29
N ARG A 196 -7.53 -17.01 -6.26
CA ARG A 196 -8.57 -15.99 -6.38
C ARG A 196 -8.02 -14.70 -7.02
N ALA A 197 -6.83 -14.26 -6.60
CA ALA A 197 -6.15 -13.11 -7.20
C ALA A 197 -5.81 -13.36 -8.69
N LEU A 198 -5.30 -14.55 -9.03
CA LEU A 198 -5.00 -14.93 -10.42
C LEU A 198 -6.25 -14.91 -11.30
N THR A 199 -7.37 -15.45 -10.81
CA THR A 199 -8.65 -15.42 -11.52
C THR A 199 -9.15 -14.00 -11.74
N ALA A 200 -9.07 -13.13 -10.71
CA ALA A 200 -9.48 -11.73 -10.79
C ALA A 200 -8.68 -10.95 -11.84
N VAL A 201 -7.34 -11.10 -11.83
CA VAL A 201 -6.44 -10.47 -12.79
C VAL A 201 -6.75 -10.91 -14.22
N ALA A 202 -6.91 -12.22 -14.44
CA ALA A 202 -7.24 -12.76 -15.77
C ALA A 202 -8.62 -12.29 -16.24
N GLY A 203 -9.63 -12.29 -15.37
CA GLY A 203 -10.97 -11.80 -15.65
C GLY A 203 -11.02 -10.32 -16.05
N ALA A 204 -10.10 -9.50 -15.56
CA ALA A 204 -9.95 -8.10 -15.95
C ALA A 204 -9.16 -7.90 -17.27
N GLY A 205 -8.68 -8.96 -17.94
CA GLY A 205 -7.84 -8.85 -19.13
C GLY A 205 -6.41 -8.39 -18.84
N LEU A 206 -5.94 -8.69 -17.64
CA LEU A 206 -4.55 -8.51 -17.21
C LEU A 206 -3.87 -9.87 -17.08
N ALA A 207 -2.53 -9.88 -17.08
CA ALA A 207 -1.72 -11.06 -16.80
C ALA A 207 -0.76 -10.78 -15.66
N VAL A 208 -0.62 -11.70 -14.72
CA VAL A 208 0.45 -11.67 -13.72
C VAL A 208 1.74 -12.08 -14.44
N VAL A 209 2.68 -11.16 -14.57
CA VAL A 209 3.96 -11.41 -15.27
C VAL A 209 5.13 -11.61 -14.29
N ARG A 210 5.00 -11.12 -13.05
CA ARG A 210 5.93 -11.44 -11.95
C ARG A 210 5.15 -11.68 -10.65
N LEU A 211 5.65 -12.59 -9.84
CA LEU A 211 5.05 -12.98 -8.57
C LEU A 211 6.15 -13.25 -7.54
N ARG A 212 6.01 -12.68 -6.35
CA ARG A 212 6.91 -12.93 -5.21
C ARG A 212 6.10 -13.30 -3.97
N ASP A 213 6.43 -14.42 -3.36
CA ASP A 213 5.88 -14.82 -2.08
C ASP A 213 6.65 -14.14 -0.92
N VAL A 214 5.94 -13.72 0.11
CA VAL A 214 6.52 -13.13 1.32
C VAL A 214 6.34 -14.07 2.50
N VAL A 215 7.46 -14.44 3.09
CA VAL A 215 7.56 -15.35 4.24
C VAL A 215 7.81 -14.51 5.49
N PRO A 216 6.95 -14.52 6.51
CA PRO A 216 7.09 -13.67 7.69
C PRO A 216 8.32 -14.00 8.53
N ARG A 217 8.68 -15.28 8.59
CA ARG A 217 9.89 -15.79 9.26
C ARG A 217 10.36 -17.07 8.57
N GLU A 218 11.66 -17.26 8.54
CA GLU A 218 12.28 -18.49 8.01
C GLU A 218 11.63 -19.75 8.59
N GLY A 219 11.36 -20.73 7.74
CA GLY A 219 10.68 -21.98 8.12
C GLY A 219 9.14 -21.89 8.18
N LEU A 220 8.54 -20.70 8.08
CA LEU A 220 7.08 -20.56 8.03
C LEU A 220 6.55 -20.54 6.59
N PRO A 221 5.29 -20.87 6.36
CA PRO A 221 4.66 -20.72 5.05
C PRO A 221 4.53 -19.23 4.67
N PRO A 222 4.45 -18.92 3.36
CA PRO A 222 4.21 -17.56 2.90
C PRO A 222 2.87 -17.01 3.41
N LEU A 223 2.90 -15.76 3.88
CA LEU A 223 1.73 -15.07 4.44
C LEU A 223 0.92 -14.38 3.34
N PHE A 224 1.59 -13.62 2.49
CA PHE A 224 1.00 -12.94 1.34
C PHE A 224 1.95 -13.00 0.14
N SER A 225 1.43 -12.66 -1.02
CA SER A 225 2.17 -12.62 -2.27
C SER A 225 2.05 -11.24 -2.90
N LEU A 226 3.09 -10.82 -3.58
CA LEU A 226 3.18 -9.59 -4.37
C LEU A 226 2.99 -9.96 -5.83
N PHE A 227 2.06 -9.30 -6.48
CA PHE A 227 1.70 -9.53 -7.88
C PHE A 227 2.09 -8.32 -8.70
N ALA A 228 2.79 -8.52 -9.80
CA ALA A 228 3.06 -7.49 -10.80
C ALA A 228 2.42 -7.91 -12.13
N CYS A 229 1.47 -7.10 -12.58
CA CYS A 229 0.58 -7.39 -13.69
C CYS A 229 0.77 -6.39 -14.83
N ARG A 230 0.47 -6.83 -16.04
CA ARG A 230 0.42 -6.01 -17.25
C ARG A 230 -0.84 -6.34 -18.05
N HIS A 231 -1.12 -5.57 -19.09
CA HIS A 231 -2.14 -5.98 -20.07
C HIS A 231 -1.83 -7.38 -20.61
N LEU A 232 -2.84 -8.23 -20.69
CA LEU A 232 -2.72 -9.58 -21.23
C LEU A 232 -2.26 -9.51 -22.69
N GLN A 233 -1.18 -10.22 -22.99
CA GLN A 233 -0.67 -10.38 -24.35
C GLN A 233 -0.48 -11.86 -24.64
N ALA A 234 -0.51 -12.24 -25.93
CA ALA A 234 -0.23 -13.61 -26.32
C ALA A 234 1.19 -14.00 -25.88
N GLY A 235 1.32 -15.16 -25.23
CA GLY A 235 2.60 -15.65 -24.72
C GLY A 235 3.07 -15.02 -23.41
N SER A 236 2.24 -14.23 -22.71
CA SER A 236 2.58 -13.74 -21.37
C SER A 236 2.90 -14.90 -20.42
N ALA A 237 4.14 -14.94 -19.93
CA ALA A 237 4.59 -15.93 -18.94
C ALA A 237 4.81 -15.25 -17.58
N CYS A 238 4.52 -15.97 -16.51
CA CYS A 238 4.74 -15.49 -15.15
C CYS A 238 6.12 -15.94 -14.64
N VAL A 239 6.97 -14.99 -14.30
CA VAL A 239 8.23 -15.22 -13.59
C VAL A 239 7.94 -15.28 -12.09
N LYS A 240 8.34 -16.38 -11.45
CA LYS A 240 8.32 -16.49 -9.99
C LYS A 240 9.64 -15.99 -9.45
N ASP A 241 9.61 -14.84 -8.78
CA ASP A 241 10.78 -14.29 -8.09
C ASP A 241 11.08 -15.11 -6.82
N ALA A 242 12.35 -15.09 -6.38
CA ALA A 242 12.72 -15.70 -5.11
C ALA A 242 11.85 -15.11 -3.96
N PRO A 243 11.38 -15.95 -3.02
CA PRO A 243 10.62 -15.48 -1.88
C PRO A 243 11.40 -14.46 -1.06
N LEU A 244 10.71 -13.45 -0.54
CA LEU A 244 11.29 -12.52 0.43
C LEU A 244 10.97 -13.02 1.84
N VAL A 245 12.00 -13.35 2.60
CA VAL A 245 11.88 -13.72 4.02
C VAL A 245 12.10 -12.46 4.84
N VAL A 246 11.11 -12.10 5.69
CA VAL A 246 11.18 -10.86 6.49
C VAL A 246 12.14 -11.01 7.66
N ARG A 247 12.03 -12.13 8.41
CA ARG A 247 12.88 -12.44 9.57
C ARG A 247 13.51 -13.80 9.42
N ASP A 248 14.74 -13.93 9.89
CA ASP A 248 15.44 -15.20 9.98
C ASP A 248 14.91 -16.09 11.13
N ALA A 249 15.52 -17.25 11.33
CA ALA A 249 15.14 -18.19 12.37
C ALA A 249 15.29 -17.62 13.79
N THR A 250 16.21 -16.66 13.99
CA THR A 250 16.43 -15.98 15.29
C THR A 250 15.42 -14.87 15.57
N GLY A 251 14.69 -14.43 14.53
CA GLY A 251 13.72 -13.35 14.60
C GLY A 251 14.26 -11.97 14.21
N GLU A 252 15.53 -11.91 13.78
CA GLU A 252 16.14 -10.69 13.25
C GLU A 252 15.71 -10.44 11.80
N LEU A 253 15.76 -9.17 11.38
CA LEU A 253 15.45 -8.83 9.97
C LEU A 253 16.52 -9.40 9.05
N THR A 254 16.08 -10.09 7.99
CA THR A 254 17.00 -10.59 6.96
C THR A 254 17.71 -9.45 6.21
N ALA A 255 18.83 -9.75 5.56
CA ALA A 255 19.55 -8.79 4.73
C ALA A 255 18.65 -8.20 3.62
N ALA A 256 17.76 -9.00 3.02
CA ALA A 256 16.80 -8.56 2.01
C ALA A 256 15.82 -7.53 2.60
N MET A 257 15.24 -7.80 3.77
CA MET A 257 14.33 -6.86 4.43
C MET A 257 15.05 -5.59 4.90
N GLN A 258 16.29 -5.71 5.39
CA GLN A 258 17.12 -4.55 5.73
C GLN A 258 17.41 -3.68 4.50
N GLN A 259 17.63 -4.29 3.32
CA GLN A 259 17.82 -3.55 2.06
C GLN A 259 16.55 -2.78 1.68
N VAL A 260 15.37 -3.40 1.78
CA VAL A 260 14.09 -2.71 1.58
C VAL A 260 13.98 -1.49 2.50
N ARG A 261 14.24 -1.66 3.79
CA ARG A 261 14.20 -0.54 4.75
C ARG A 261 15.16 0.59 4.40
N ARG A 262 16.40 0.25 4.01
CA ARG A 262 17.38 1.26 3.55
C ARG A 262 16.88 2.01 2.30
N GLY A 263 16.19 1.33 1.38
CA GLY A 263 15.58 1.94 0.20
C GLY A 263 14.55 3.03 0.54
N PHE A 264 13.90 2.93 1.72
CA PHE A 264 13.00 3.96 2.24
C PHE A 264 13.66 4.90 3.26
N GLY A 265 14.99 4.94 3.33
CA GLY A 265 15.74 5.89 4.16
C GLY A 265 15.89 5.48 5.63
N PHE A 266 15.52 4.27 6.02
CA PHE A 266 15.78 3.77 7.38
C PHE A 266 17.22 3.27 7.51
N THR A 267 17.97 3.84 8.45
CA THR A 267 19.39 3.54 8.66
C THR A 267 19.64 2.41 9.66
N ARG A 268 18.60 1.95 10.39
CA ARG A 268 18.66 0.87 11.39
C ARG A 268 17.39 0.04 11.39
#